data_82e0d2470f49702df362e6866880272f
#
_entry.id   82e0d2470f49702df362e6866880272f
#
_cell.length_a   1.000
_cell.length_b   1.000
_cell.length_c   1.000
_cell.angle_alpha   90.00
_cell.angle_beta   90.00
_cell.angle_gamma   90.00
#
_symmetry.space_group_name_H-M   'P 1'
#
loop_
_entity.id
_entity.type
_entity.pdbx_description
1 polymer ?
#
loop_
_entity_poly.entity_id
_entity_poly.type
_entity_poly.pdbx_seq_one_letter_code
_entity_poly.pdbx_strand_id
1 'polypeptide(L)'
;MAQGHKAFAIFAHAAQAVAARDLAKLGLFGHSTGGGAIFEVAATDPRVKCAFGLDTWTEPISQDVRATPLKVPFFSLRSAQWALNHDEKARILAELLAKAKGPVYDQYLIDSKHADFTLMPLLSPFAG
;
A
#
# COMPACT_ATOMS: atom_id res chain seq x y z
N MET A 1 -13.04 14.88 13.85
CA MET A 1 -13.66 15.21 12.54
C MET A 1 -12.79 16.12 11.63
N ALA A 2 -11.89 16.94 12.15
CA ALA A 2 -11.05 17.83 11.31
C ALA A 2 -9.95 17.13 10.51
N GLN A 3 -9.51 15.93 10.89
CA GLN A 3 -8.42 15.21 10.19
C GLN A 3 -8.85 14.52 8.89
N GLY A 4 -10.12 14.08 8.80
CA GLY A 4 -10.66 13.47 7.59
C GLY A 4 -10.76 14.44 6.40
N HIS A 5 -11.05 15.70 6.65
CA HIS A 5 -11.14 16.72 5.61
C HIS A 5 -9.77 17.11 5.02
N LYS A 6 -8.70 17.08 5.82
CA LYS A 6 -7.34 17.37 5.31
C LYS A 6 -6.80 16.25 4.42
N ALA A 7 -7.03 15.00 4.81
CA ALA A 7 -6.67 13.84 3.99
C ALA A 7 -7.44 13.87 2.65
N PHE A 8 -8.74 14.14 2.68
CA PHE A 8 -9.56 14.25 1.48
C PHE A 8 -9.11 15.41 0.57
N ALA A 9 -8.70 16.55 1.13
CA ALA A 9 -8.17 17.68 0.36
C ALA A 9 -6.83 17.37 -0.31
N ILE A 10 -5.94 16.59 0.34
CA ILE A 10 -4.69 16.14 -0.25
C ILE A 10 -4.97 15.18 -1.41
N PHE A 11 -5.91 14.26 -1.27
CA PHE A 11 -6.34 13.37 -2.35
C PHE A 11 -7.01 14.15 -3.50
N ALA A 12 -7.79 15.19 -3.21
CA ALA A 12 -8.42 16.04 -4.23
C ALA A 12 -7.38 16.87 -5.01
N HIS A 13 -6.33 17.39 -4.36
CA HIS A 13 -5.21 18.07 -5.03
C HIS A 13 -4.38 17.12 -5.90
N ALA A 14 -4.11 15.91 -5.41
CA ALA A 14 -3.47 14.88 -6.19
C ALA A 14 -4.33 14.48 -7.41
N ALA A 15 -5.65 14.40 -7.25
CA ALA A 15 -6.57 14.13 -8.34
C ALA A 15 -6.60 15.27 -9.38
N GLN A 16 -6.46 16.53 -8.99
CA GLN A 16 -6.36 17.67 -9.92
C GLN A 16 -5.03 17.65 -10.70
N ALA A 17 -3.93 17.28 -10.07
CA ALA A 17 -2.65 17.12 -10.77
C ALA A 17 -2.67 15.94 -11.76
N VAL A 18 -3.59 14.99 -11.58
CA VAL A 18 -3.82 13.82 -12.45
C VAL A 18 -4.77 14.14 -13.62
N ALA A 19 -5.55 15.25 -13.56
CA ALA A 19 -6.54 15.61 -14.58
C ALA A 19 -5.96 15.86 -16.00
N ALA A 20 -4.63 16.04 -16.11
CA ALA A 20 -3.93 16.14 -17.40
C ALA A 20 -3.41 14.77 -17.90
N ARG A 21 -3.75 13.64 -17.25
CA ARG A 21 -3.22 12.31 -17.54
C ARG A 21 -4.36 11.35 -17.91
N ASP A 22 -3.97 10.20 -18.45
CA ASP A 22 -4.92 9.16 -18.84
C ASP A 22 -5.58 8.52 -17.59
N LEU A 23 -6.77 8.97 -17.26
CA LEU A 23 -7.55 8.46 -16.13
C LEU A 23 -8.02 7.00 -16.31
N ALA A 24 -7.82 6.41 -17.49
CA ALA A 24 -8.05 4.99 -17.72
C ALA A 24 -6.89 4.11 -17.25
N LYS A 25 -5.79 4.70 -16.81
CA LYS A 25 -4.59 4.00 -16.33
C LYS A 25 -4.14 4.58 -15.00
N LEU A 26 -4.44 3.87 -13.91
CA LEU A 26 -4.10 4.27 -12.55
C LEU A 26 -2.94 3.42 -12.01
N GLY A 27 -1.95 4.09 -11.43
CA GLY A 27 -1.01 3.48 -10.50
C GLY A 27 -1.45 3.79 -9.08
N LEU A 28 -1.44 2.79 -8.21
CA LEU A 28 -1.76 2.97 -6.80
C LEU A 28 -0.50 2.93 -5.95
N PHE A 29 -0.48 3.76 -4.92
CA PHE A 29 0.58 3.80 -3.94
C PHE A 29 -0.02 3.95 -2.54
N GLY A 30 0.50 3.22 -1.57
CA GLY A 30 -0.02 3.33 -0.20
C GLY A 30 0.92 2.77 0.87
N HIS A 31 0.88 3.39 2.04
CA HIS A 31 1.63 2.99 3.22
C HIS A 31 0.68 2.46 4.29
N SER A 32 1.08 1.40 5.00
CA SER A 32 0.35 0.84 6.14
C SER A 32 -1.09 0.47 5.78
N THR A 33 -2.09 1.07 6.39
CA THR A 33 -3.52 0.90 6.06
C THR A 33 -3.81 1.26 4.60
N GLY A 34 -3.18 2.32 4.07
CA GLY A 34 -3.28 2.69 2.66
C GLY A 34 -2.71 1.62 1.73
N GLY A 35 -1.67 0.91 2.16
CA GLY A 35 -1.13 -0.26 1.46
C GLY A 35 -2.15 -1.40 1.37
N GLY A 36 -2.89 -1.67 2.45
CA GLY A 36 -3.98 -2.64 2.46
C GLY A 36 -5.13 -2.24 1.54
N ALA A 37 -5.53 -0.96 1.56
CA ALA A 37 -6.59 -0.43 0.72
C ALA A 37 -6.32 -0.58 -0.79
N ILE A 38 -5.06 -0.64 -1.20
CA ILE A 38 -4.68 -0.90 -2.60
C ILE A 38 -5.29 -2.20 -3.12
N PHE A 39 -5.28 -3.26 -2.32
CA PHE A 39 -5.84 -4.56 -2.72
C PHE A 39 -7.34 -4.48 -2.97
N GLU A 40 -8.08 -3.75 -2.12
CA GLU A 40 -9.52 -3.53 -2.29
C GLU A 40 -9.83 -2.79 -3.60
N VAL A 41 -9.07 -1.73 -3.88
CA VAL A 41 -9.27 -0.94 -5.12
C VAL A 41 -8.83 -1.73 -6.35
N ALA A 42 -7.67 -2.39 -6.31
CA ALA A 42 -7.16 -3.16 -7.44
C ALA A 42 -8.02 -4.38 -7.80
N ALA A 43 -8.76 -4.92 -6.83
CA ALA A 43 -9.69 -6.01 -7.07
C ALA A 43 -10.97 -5.58 -7.82
N THR A 44 -11.35 -4.30 -7.70
CA THR A 44 -12.65 -3.79 -8.18
C THR A 44 -12.53 -2.77 -9.32
N ASP A 45 -11.42 -2.04 -9.43
CA ASP A 45 -11.24 -0.99 -10.44
C ASP A 45 -10.32 -1.45 -11.58
N PRO A 46 -10.86 -1.69 -12.79
CA PRO A 46 -10.07 -2.17 -13.94
C PRO A 46 -9.08 -1.13 -14.49
N ARG A 47 -9.18 0.13 -14.07
CA ARG A 47 -8.24 1.18 -14.45
C ARG A 47 -6.89 1.02 -13.75
N VAL A 48 -6.83 0.29 -12.63
CA VAL A 48 -5.57 0.02 -11.93
C VAL A 48 -4.68 -0.83 -12.82
N LYS A 49 -3.46 -0.34 -13.08
CA LYS A 49 -2.47 -1.00 -13.94
C LYS A 49 -1.21 -1.45 -13.20
N CYS A 50 -0.94 -0.87 -12.06
CA CYS A 50 0.14 -1.28 -11.15
C CYS A 50 -0.14 -0.78 -9.74
N ALA A 51 0.52 -1.38 -8.76
CA ALA A 51 0.37 -0.99 -7.37
C ALA A 51 1.70 -1.09 -6.60
N PHE A 52 1.88 -0.21 -5.62
CA PHE A 52 3.05 -0.16 -4.77
C PHE A 52 2.64 0.00 -3.30
N GLY A 53 2.97 -0.98 -2.48
CA GLY A 53 2.69 -0.99 -1.05
C GLY A 53 3.95 -0.81 -0.21
N LEU A 54 3.89 0.11 0.75
CA LEU A 54 4.91 0.31 1.78
C LEU A 54 4.38 -0.24 3.10
N ASP A 55 5.07 -1.20 3.72
CA ASP A 55 4.62 -1.83 4.97
C ASP A 55 3.10 -2.07 4.99
N THR A 56 2.64 -2.82 4.01
CA THR A 56 1.21 -3.05 3.74
C THR A 56 0.51 -3.72 4.91
N TRP A 57 -0.45 -3.04 5.53
CA TRP A 57 -1.27 -3.65 6.58
C TRP A 57 -2.44 -4.43 5.98
N THR A 58 -2.32 -5.75 6.05
CA THR A 58 -3.19 -6.69 5.33
C THR A 58 -4.37 -7.24 6.13
N GLU A 59 -4.35 -7.11 7.46
CA GLU A 59 -5.39 -7.67 8.32
C GLU A 59 -6.81 -7.13 8.03
N PRO A 60 -6.98 -5.83 7.70
CA PRO A 60 -8.30 -5.30 7.36
C PRO A 60 -8.83 -5.68 5.97
N ILE A 61 -7.99 -6.28 5.09
CA ILE A 61 -8.42 -6.66 3.74
C ILE A 61 -9.56 -7.67 3.81
N SER A 62 -10.63 -7.44 3.05
CA SER A 62 -11.81 -8.31 3.04
C SER A 62 -11.49 -9.73 2.57
N GLN A 63 -12.25 -10.71 3.05
CA GLN A 63 -12.04 -12.12 2.69
C GLN A 63 -12.20 -12.37 1.19
N ASP A 64 -13.13 -11.69 0.54
CA ASP A 64 -13.36 -11.82 -0.90
C ASP A 64 -12.15 -11.33 -1.70
N VAL A 65 -11.55 -10.21 -1.29
CA VAL A 65 -10.32 -9.69 -1.91
C VAL A 65 -9.13 -10.59 -1.62
N ARG A 66 -9.00 -11.14 -0.41
CA ARG A 66 -7.96 -12.13 -0.09
C ARG A 66 -8.08 -13.40 -0.93
N ALA A 67 -9.29 -13.79 -1.32
CA ALA A 67 -9.53 -14.93 -2.20
C ALA A 67 -9.25 -14.62 -3.68
N THR A 68 -9.27 -13.34 -4.06
CA THR A 68 -9.11 -12.89 -5.44
C THR A 68 -7.63 -12.68 -5.78
N PRO A 69 -7.07 -13.38 -6.79
CA PRO A 69 -5.69 -13.15 -7.20
C PRO A 69 -5.47 -11.74 -7.76
N LEU A 70 -4.46 -11.04 -7.28
CA LEU A 70 -4.03 -9.76 -7.82
C LEU A 70 -3.52 -9.94 -9.25
N LYS A 71 -4.08 -9.19 -10.21
CA LYS A 71 -3.78 -9.35 -11.65
C LYS A 71 -2.76 -8.35 -12.17
N VAL A 72 -2.52 -7.27 -11.43
CA VAL A 72 -1.61 -6.19 -11.82
C VAL A 72 -0.24 -6.37 -11.19
N PRO A 73 0.83 -5.81 -11.79
CA PRO A 73 2.14 -5.76 -11.16
C PRO A 73 2.06 -5.11 -9.77
N PHE A 74 2.72 -5.75 -8.81
CA PHE A 74 2.77 -5.27 -7.44
C PHE A 74 4.21 -5.20 -6.93
N PHE A 75 4.59 -4.05 -6.42
CA PHE A 75 5.84 -3.87 -5.70
C PHE A 75 5.53 -3.72 -4.21
N SER A 76 6.11 -4.60 -3.40
CA SER A 76 6.06 -4.57 -1.94
C SER A 76 7.43 -4.10 -1.43
N LEU A 77 7.46 -2.98 -0.72
CA LEU A 77 8.64 -2.54 0.01
C LEU A 77 8.31 -2.52 1.49
N ARG A 78 9.07 -3.30 2.25
CA ARG A 78 8.88 -3.41 3.70
C ARG A 78 10.03 -2.76 4.46
N SER A 79 9.75 -2.22 5.63
CA SER A 79 10.80 -1.93 6.60
C SER A 79 11.37 -3.24 7.15
N ALA A 80 12.61 -3.21 7.66
CA ALA A 80 13.18 -4.36 8.38
C ALA A 80 12.28 -4.77 9.55
N GLN A 81 11.72 -3.80 10.26
CA GLN A 81 10.79 -4.04 11.36
C GLN A 81 9.59 -4.90 10.93
N TRP A 82 9.02 -4.69 9.75
CA TRP A 82 7.87 -5.47 9.25
C TRP A 82 8.29 -6.74 8.53
N ALA A 83 9.41 -6.72 7.83
CA ALA A 83 9.89 -7.87 7.07
C ALA A 83 10.33 -9.02 7.99
N LEU A 84 10.91 -8.69 9.15
CA LEU A 84 11.40 -9.66 10.13
C LEU A 84 10.34 -10.07 11.17
N ASN A 85 9.16 -9.47 11.12
CA ASN A 85 8.03 -9.84 11.96
C ASN A 85 7.20 -10.92 11.24
N HIS A 86 7.02 -12.08 11.86
CA HIS A 86 6.27 -13.21 11.33
C HIS A 86 4.85 -13.27 11.89
N ASP A 87 4.19 -12.15 11.98
CA ASP A 87 2.82 -12.02 12.47
C ASP A 87 1.75 -12.29 11.39
N GLU A 88 0.49 -12.12 11.77
CA GLU A 88 -0.66 -12.39 10.91
C GLU A 88 -0.65 -11.56 9.61
N LYS A 89 -0.27 -10.28 9.70
CA LYS A 89 -0.18 -9.42 8.51
C LYS A 89 0.88 -9.89 7.51
N ALA A 90 2.02 -10.37 8.02
CA ALA A 90 3.07 -10.92 7.18
C ALA A 90 2.61 -12.22 6.48
N ARG A 91 1.89 -13.08 7.19
CA ARG A 91 1.31 -14.31 6.64
C ARG A 91 0.30 -14.01 5.53
N ILE A 92 -0.63 -13.08 5.78
CA ILE A 92 -1.64 -12.68 4.78
C ILE A 92 -0.96 -12.07 3.55
N LEU A 93 0.04 -11.21 3.73
CA LEU A 93 0.78 -10.62 2.60
C LEU A 93 1.43 -11.72 1.76
N ALA A 94 2.14 -12.65 2.38
CA ALA A 94 2.78 -13.76 1.67
C ALA A 94 1.77 -14.59 0.86
N GLU A 95 0.58 -14.86 1.40
CA GLU A 95 -0.49 -15.57 0.70
C GLU A 95 -1.03 -14.77 -0.49
N LEU A 96 -1.23 -13.44 -0.34
CA LEU A 96 -1.67 -12.56 -1.41
C LEU A 96 -0.65 -12.53 -2.55
N LEU A 97 0.63 -12.39 -2.23
CA LEU A 97 1.71 -12.36 -3.21
C LEU A 97 1.88 -13.71 -3.91
N ALA A 98 1.77 -14.82 -3.19
CA ALA A 98 1.86 -16.16 -3.76
C ALA A 98 0.73 -16.49 -4.76
N LYS A 99 -0.46 -15.91 -4.55
CA LYS A 99 -1.62 -16.08 -5.45
C LYS A 99 -1.63 -15.10 -6.62
N ALA A 100 -0.80 -14.06 -6.60
CA ALA A 100 -0.81 -13.04 -7.63
C ALA A 100 -0.54 -13.63 -9.01
N LYS A 101 -1.25 -13.13 -10.02
CA LYS A 101 -1.09 -13.50 -11.44
C LYS A 101 -0.24 -12.48 -12.21
N GLY A 102 -0.11 -11.27 -11.69
CA GLY A 102 0.81 -10.26 -12.19
C GLY A 102 2.22 -10.43 -11.61
N PRO A 103 3.22 -9.74 -12.16
CA PRO A 103 4.56 -9.70 -11.58
C PRO A 103 4.57 -9.16 -10.15
N VAL A 104 5.33 -9.81 -9.28
CA VAL A 104 5.48 -9.41 -7.88
C VAL A 104 6.95 -9.18 -7.55
N TYR A 105 7.22 -8.06 -6.90
CA TYR A 105 8.54 -7.72 -6.37
C TYR A 105 8.37 -7.45 -4.87
N ASP A 106 9.01 -8.24 -4.03
CA ASP A 106 8.96 -8.09 -2.58
C ASP A 106 10.38 -7.86 -2.04
N GLN A 107 10.59 -6.69 -1.47
CA GLN A 107 11.88 -6.21 -1.00
C GLN A 107 11.74 -5.62 0.41
N TYR A 108 12.83 -5.49 1.12
CA TYR A 108 12.85 -4.72 2.36
C TYR A 108 14.11 -3.88 2.51
N LEU A 109 13.98 -2.77 3.22
CA LEU A 109 15.08 -1.88 3.58
C LEU A 109 15.71 -2.38 4.88
N ILE A 110 17.03 -2.61 4.85
CA ILE A 110 17.81 -2.97 6.03
C ILE A 110 17.80 -1.80 7.04
N ASP A 111 17.78 -2.13 8.32
CA ASP A 111 17.84 -1.16 9.44
C ASP A 111 16.76 -0.07 9.40
N SER A 112 15.59 -0.38 8.88
CA SER A 112 14.48 0.56 8.76
C SER A 112 13.28 0.16 9.62
N LYS A 113 12.47 1.16 9.97
CA LYS A 113 11.25 1.03 10.77
C LYS A 113 10.04 1.49 9.98
N HIS A 114 8.86 1.12 10.44
CA HIS A 114 7.58 1.51 9.85
C HIS A 114 7.41 3.03 9.70
N ALA A 115 7.86 3.80 10.70
CA ALA A 115 7.78 5.24 10.69
C ALA A 115 8.69 5.91 9.65
N ASP A 116 9.75 5.22 9.17
CA ASP A 116 10.71 5.78 8.21
C ASP A 116 10.08 6.04 6.83
N PHE A 117 8.96 5.38 6.54
CA PHE A 117 8.16 5.64 5.34
C PHE A 117 7.22 6.85 5.48
N THR A 118 7.33 7.61 6.55
CA THR A 118 6.51 8.78 6.85
C THR A 118 7.37 10.01 7.11
N LEU A 119 6.74 11.15 7.33
CA LEU A 119 7.43 12.36 7.79
C LEU A 119 7.63 12.40 9.31
N MET A 120 7.20 11.39 10.06
CA MET A 120 7.29 11.38 11.52
C MET A 120 8.72 11.55 12.06
N PRO A 121 9.76 10.90 11.50
CA PRO A 121 11.13 11.11 11.96
C PRO A 121 11.64 12.54 11.80
N LEU A 122 11.09 13.29 10.82
CA LEU A 122 11.43 14.70 10.60
C LEU A 122 10.66 15.65 11.53
N LEU A 123 9.50 15.22 12.02
CA LEU A 123 8.63 16.04 12.87
C LEU A 123 8.86 15.82 14.36
N SER A 124 9.43 14.68 14.74
CA SER A 124 9.68 14.32 16.13
C SER A 124 10.96 13.51 16.29
N PRO A 125 11.95 14.00 17.05
CA PRO A 125 13.17 13.24 17.35
C PRO A 125 12.90 12.00 18.22
N PHE A 126 11.69 11.86 18.77
CA PHE A 126 11.27 10.73 19.60
C PHE A 126 10.45 9.67 18.82
N ALA A 127 10.26 9.85 17.54
CA ALA A 127 9.48 8.93 16.70
C ALA A 127 10.32 7.79 16.08
N GLY A 128 11.58 7.71 16.46
CA GLY A 128 12.53 6.70 15.98
C GLY A 128 12.63 5.45 16.86
#